data_3547ebe3975e18d0ec16812b977e4b17
#
_entry.id   3547ebe3975e18d0ec16812b977e4b17
#
_cell.length_a   1.000
_cell.length_b   1.000
_cell.length_c   1.000
_cell.angle_alpha   90.00
_cell.angle_beta   90.00
_cell.angle_gamma   90.00
#
_symmetry.space_group_name_H-M   'P 1'
#
loop_
_entity.id
_entity.type
_entity.pdbx_description
1 polymer ?
#
loop_
_entity_poly.entity_id
_entity_poly.type
_entity_poly.pdbx_seq_one_letter_code
_entity_poly.pdbx_strand_id
1 'polypeptide(L)'
;MILGALCLCLAEIYNRIIDTIEAEANRASENSEMKRLAISGLDAASGLAQESTESNALGKPTFFAEVSAFEWRNITRNVVKAEIYGVEGRRDTCFMTLVRRLEERQRSWHQNNPSPDCPPTYHSVCNVEGRIPTCIMMLEDVRRLISRIEF
;
A
#
# COMPACT_ATOMS: atom_id res chain seq x y z
N MET A 1 10.49 -5.36 -15.24
CA MET A 1 9.14 -4.96 -15.71
C MET A 1 8.01 -5.51 -14.84
N ILE A 2 8.01 -6.76 -14.39
CA ILE A 2 6.91 -7.38 -13.61
C ILE A 2 6.57 -6.60 -12.34
N LEU A 3 7.56 -6.16 -11.56
CA LEU A 3 7.33 -5.40 -10.32
C LEU A 3 6.67 -4.04 -10.57
N GLY A 4 7.01 -3.33 -11.65
CA GLY A 4 6.36 -2.07 -12.00
C GLY A 4 4.89 -2.26 -12.36
N ALA A 5 4.57 -3.30 -13.14
CA ALA A 5 3.20 -3.65 -13.48
C ALA A 5 2.39 -4.05 -12.23
N LEU A 6 3.00 -4.81 -11.31
CA LEU A 6 2.36 -5.17 -10.04
C LEU A 6 2.06 -3.93 -9.19
N CYS A 7 3.00 -2.99 -9.09
CA CYS A 7 2.76 -1.73 -8.38
C CYS A 7 1.62 -0.91 -9.02
N LEU A 8 1.51 -0.93 -10.35
CA LEU A 8 0.42 -0.25 -11.07
C LEU A 8 -0.93 -0.88 -10.71
N CYS A 9 -1.03 -2.22 -10.76
CA CYS A 9 -2.24 -2.94 -10.35
C CYS A 9 -2.61 -2.64 -8.88
N LEU A 10 -1.62 -2.59 -7.97
CA LEU A 10 -1.87 -2.24 -6.57
C LEU A 10 -2.40 -0.81 -6.42
N ALA A 11 -1.85 0.15 -7.17
CA ALA A 11 -2.34 1.53 -7.16
C ALA A 11 -3.80 1.63 -7.63
N GLU A 12 -4.17 0.87 -8.67
CA GLU A 12 -5.55 0.79 -9.14
C GLU A 12 -6.48 0.14 -8.10
N ILE A 13 -6.00 -0.89 -7.39
CA ILE A 13 -6.74 -1.52 -6.29
C ILE A 13 -6.99 -0.52 -5.17
N TYR A 14 -6.00 0.29 -4.77
CA TYR A 14 -6.20 1.32 -3.75
C TYR A 14 -7.27 2.33 -4.14
N ASN A 15 -7.28 2.81 -5.39
CA ASN A 15 -8.34 3.69 -5.88
C ASN A 15 -9.72 3.02 -5.74
N ARG A 16 -9.86 1.77 -6.19
CA ARG A 16 -11.13 1.03 -6.09
C ARG A 16 -11.56 0.79 -4.65
N ILE A 17 -10.62 0.56 -3.72
CA ILE A 17 -10.92 0.44 -2.29
C ILE A 17 -11.50 1.76 -1.76
N ILE A 18 -10.92 2.90 -2.09
CA ILE A 18 -11.43 4.21 -1.69
C ILE A 18 -12.82 4.46 -2.25
N ASP A 19 -13.04 4.20 -3.54
CA ASP A 19 -14.36 4.33 -4.15
C ASP A 19 -15.41 3.44 -3.45
N THR A 20 -15.03 2.22 -3.07
CA THR A 20 -15.91 1.30 -2.35
C THR A 20 -16.22 1.81 -0.94
N ILE A 21 -15.23 2.37 -0.24
CA ILE A 21 -15.42 2.97 1.09
C ILE A 21 -16.41 4.14 0.99
N GLU A 22 -16.25 5.02 0.01
CA GLU A 22 -17.14 6.17 -0.19
C GLU A 22 -18.58 5.71 -0.53
N ALA A 23 -18.74 4.78 -1.45
CA ALA A 23 -20.04 4.25 -1.84
C ALA A 23 -20.76 3.62 -0.64
N GLU A 24 -20.04 2.82 0.15
CA GLU A 24 -20.63 2.14 1.30
C GLU A 24 -20.94 3.11 2.47
N ALA A 25 -20.10 4.13 2.69
CA ALA A 25 -20.38 5.15 3.69
C ALA A 25 -21.63 5.97 3.32
N ASN A 26 -21.79 6.34 2.05
CA ASN A 26 -22.96 7.06 1.57
C ASN A 26 -24.23 6.21 1.72
N ARG A 27 -24.18 4.94 1.32
CA ARG A 27 -25.29 3.99 1.49
C ARG A 27 -25.71 3.86 2.96
N ALA A 28 -24.75 3.69 3.85
CA ALA A 28 -25.02 3.56 5.28
C ALA A 28 -25.58 4.85 5.89
N SER A 29 -25.08 6.00 5.43
CA SER A 29 -25.60 7.31 5.87
C SER A 29 -27.05 7.52 5.45
N GLU A 30 -27.41 7.19 4.19
CA GLU A 30 -28.80 7.29 3.69
C GLU A 30 -29.77 6.40 4.48
N ASN A 31 -29.30 5.22 4.91
CA ASN A 31 -30.10 4.27 5.67
C ASN A 31 -30.03 4.47 7.19
N SER A 32 -29.29 5.47 7.68
CA SER A 32 -28.99 5.68 9.11
C SER A 32 -28.41 4.42 9.78
N GLU A 33 -27.60 3.68 9.03
CA GLU A 33 -27.03 2.40 9.45
C GLU A 33 -25.71 2.62 10.21
N MET A 34 -25.58 2.00 11.39
CA MET A 34 -24.32 1.97 12.14
C MET A 34 -23.39 0.89 11.53
N LYS A 35 -22.09 1.18 11.54
CA LYS A 35 -21.07 0.27 11.06
C LYS A 35 -20.33 -0.40 12.21
N ARG A 36 -19.99 -1.67 12.03
CA ARG A 36 -19.18 -2.42 13.00
C ARG A 36 -17.72 -2.46 12.56
N LEU A 37 -16.82 -2.03 13.44
CA LEU A 37 -15.37 -2.17 13.28
C LEU A 37 -14.88 -3.31 14.17
N ALA A 38 -14.12 -4.23 13.58
CA ALA A 38 -13.40 -5.24 14.34
C ALA A 38 -12.04 -4.67 14.76
N ILE A 39 -11.80 -4.62 16.07
CA ILE A 39 -10.54 -4.17 16.65
C ILE A 39 -9.82 -5.41 17.19
N SER A 40 -8.78 -5.86 16.52
CA SER A 40 -7.94 -6.96 16.95
C SER A 40 -6.55 -6.46 17.31
N GLY A 41 -6.00 -6.92 18.44
CA GLY A 41 -4.59 -6.69 18.79
C GLY A 41 -4.27 -5.54 19.74
N LEU A 42 -5.16 -5.17 20.66
CA LEU A 42 -4.84 -4.20 21.73
C LEU A 42 -3.88 -4.78 22.81
N ASP A 43 -3.50 -6.04 22.72
CA ASP A 43 -2.68 -6.70 23.76
C ASP A 43 -1.17 -6.40 23.67
N ALA A 44 -0.72 -5.63 22.70
CA ALA A 44 0.72 -5.35 22.52
C ALA A 44 1.26 -4.20 23.40
N ALA A 45 0.42 -3.51 24.17
CA ALA A 45 0.84 -2.36 24.98
C ALA A 45 0.91 -2.64 26.50
N SER A 46 0.45 -3.78 26.97
CA SER A 46 0.58 -4.16 28.39
C SER A 46 1.77 -5.09 28.54
N GLY A 47 2.94 -4.51 28.76
CA GLY A 47 4.17 -5.25 29.07
C GLY A 47 4.11 -5.90 30.45
N LEU A 48 3.25 -6.90 30.65
CA LEU A 48 3.33 -7.84 31.74
C LEU A 48 3.27 -9.24 31.11
N ALA A 49 4.47 -9.77 30.88
CA ALA A 49 4.69 -11.14 30.57
C ALA A 49 4.13 -12.00 31.72
N GLN A 50 3.11 -12.75 31.44
CA GLN A 50 2.76 -13.95 32.20
C GLN A 50 2.83 -15.12 31.23
N GLU A 51 3.95 -15.84 31.34
CA GLU A 51 4.11 -17.17 30.78
C GLU A 51 2.98 -18.04 31.34
N SER A 52 2.10 -18.48 30.49
CA SER A 52 1.30 -19.67 30.73
C SER A 52 1.27 -20.48 29.45
N THR A 53 1.94 -21.57 29.58
CA THR A 53 2.04 -22.76 28.74
C THR A 53 0.68 -23.19 28.20
N GLU A 54 0.72 -23.73 26.98
CA GLU A 54 -0.23 -24.61 26.30
C GLU A 54 -1.38 -23.99 25.49
N SER A 55 -1.15 -24.13 24.19
CA SER A 55 -2.08 -24.61 23.14
C SER A 55 -3.54 -24.20 23.26
N ASN A 56 -3.91 -23.22 22.41
CA ASN A 56 -4.99 -23.44 21.45
C ASN A 56 -5.04 -22.27 20.48
N ALA A 57 -4.95 -22.58 19.21
CA ALA A 57 -5.11 -21.65 18.08
C ALA A 57 -6.60 -21.25 17.93
N LEU A 58 -7.20 -20.70 18.98
CA LEU A 58 -8.54 -20.12 18.93
C LEU A 58 -8.47 -18.64 19.32
N GLY A 59 -8.61 -17.81 18.28
CA GLY A 59 -9.16 -16.47 18.31
C GLY A 59 -8.67 -15.53 19.40
N LYS A 60 -7.69 -14.66 19.05
CA LYS A 60 -7.49 -13.43 19.83
C LYS A 60 -8.85 -12.74 20.00
N PRO A 61 -9.18 -12.20 21.19
CA PRO A 61 -10.43 -11.52 21.41
C PRO A 61 -10.57 -10.37 20.41
N THR A 62 -11.58 -10.44 19.57
CA THR A 62 -11.90 -9.37 18.63
C THR A 62 -12.98 -8.52 19.26
N PHE A 63 -12.65 -7.28 19.61
CA PHE A 63 -13.62 -6.32 20.06
C PHE A 63 -14.33 -5.70 18.85
N PHE A 64 -15.62 -5.45 18.98
CA PHE A 64 -16.39 -4.73 17.98
C PHE A 64 -16.83 -3.38 18.54
N ALA A 65 -16.56 -2.31 17.78
CA ALA A 65 -17.09 -0.99 18.05
C ALA A 65 -18.16 -0.67 16.99
N GLU A 66 -19.29 -0.13 17.45
CA GLU A 66 -20.29 0.45 16.55
C GLU A 66 -19.98 1.94 16.37
N VAL A 67 -19.88 2.37 15.12
CA VAL A 67 -19.52 3.74 14.75
C VAL A 67 -20.47 4.24 13.68
N SER A 68 -20.61 5.56 13.58
CA SER A 68 -21.38 6.17 12.50
C SER A 68 -20.73 5.90 11.12
N ALA A 69 -21.52 6.00 10.06
CA ALA A 69 -21.02 5.87 8.68
C ALA A 69 -19.86 6.85 8.40
N PHE A 70 -19.95 8.07 8.93
CA PHE A 70 -18.90 9.09 8.79
C PHE A 70 -17.60 8.70 9.49
N GLU A 71 -17.68 8.25 10.74
CA GLU A 71 -16.50 7.80 11.49
C GLU A 71 -15.87 6.56 10.85
N TRP A 72 -16.70 5.60 10.44
CA TRP A 72 -16.26 4.41 9.73
C TRP A 72 -15.47 4.77 8.46
N ARG A 73 -16.01 5.68 7.65
CA ARG A 73 -15.33 6.20 6.46
C ARG A 73 -13.97 6.79 6.80
N ASN A 74 -13.91 7.67 7.79
CA ASN A 74 -12.67 8.33 8.17
C ASN A 74 -11.62 7.35 8.69
N ILE A 75 -12.02 6.38 9.52
CA ILE A 75 -11.11 5.36 10.04
C ILE A 75 -10.58 4.49 8.91
N THR A 76 -11.44 3.97 8.04
CA THR A 76 -11.03 3.08 6.95
C THR A 76 -10.14 3.80 5.93
N ARG A 77 -10.44 5.05 5.58
CA ARG A 77 -9.57 5.88 4.72
C ARG A 77 -8.20 6.12 5.34
N ASN A 78 -8.15 6.41 6.64
CA ASN A 78 -6.89 6.60 7.35
C ASN A 78 -6.04 5.32 7.40
N VAL A 79 -6.66 4.14 7.49
CA VAL A 79 -5.95 2.85 7.39
C VAL A 79 -5.32 2.71 6.00
N VAL A 80 -6.07 2.95 4.93
CA VAL A 80 -5.55 2.91 3.55
C VAL A 80 -4.44 3.93 3.35
N LYS A 81 -4.63 5.15 3.84
CA LYS A 81 -3.60 6.20 3.79
C LYS A 81 -2.32 5.78 4.50
N ALA A 82 -2.45 5.16 5.69
CA ALA A 82 -1.31 4.67 6.46
C ALA A 82 -0.55 3.55 5.73
N GLU A 83 -1.25 2.68 5.01
CA GLU A 83 -0.63 1.62 4.21
C GLU A 83 0.12 2.20 2.99
N ILE A 84 -0.45 3.21 2.34
CA ILE A 84 0.17 3.86 1.19
C ILE A 84 1.38 4.70 1.59
N TYR A 85 1.25 5.57 2.59
CA TYR A 85 2.27 6.57 2.95
C TYR A 85 3.05 6.24 4.21
N GLY A 86 2.62 5.24 4.97
CA GLY A 86 3.17 4.89 6.27
C GLY A 86 2.62 5.73 7.41
N VAL A 87 2.89 5.28 8.61
CA VAL A 87 2.65 6.03 9.85
C VAL A 87 3.97 6.55 10.41
N GLU A 88 3.90 7.53 11.29
CA GLU A 88 5.07 8.04 11.98
C GLU A 88 5.82 6.90 12.70
N GLY A 89 7.13 6.79 12.46
CA GLY A 89 7.99 5.71 12.96
C GLY A 89 7.96 4.40 12.16
N ARG A 90 7.09 4.24 11.14
CA ARG A 90 6.99 3.03 10.29
C ARG A 90 6.83 3.35 8.80
N ARG A 91 7.56 4.33 8.29
CA ARG A 91 7.49 4.71 6.86
C ARG A 91 8.27 3.76 5.95
N ASP A 92 9.16 2.93 6.48
CA ASP A 92 10.04 2.09 5.67
C ASP A 92 9.35 0.92 4.97
N THR A 93 8.18 0.53 5.43
CA THR A 93 7.42 -0.62 4.92
C THR A 93 6.17 -0.23 4.13
N CYS A 94 5.91 1.07 3.92
CA CYS A 94 4.73 1.52 3.18
C CYS A 94 4.91 1.39 1.66
N PHE A 95 3.77 1.39 0.95
CA PHE A 95 3.73 1.22 -0.50
C PHE A 95 4.57 2.26 -1.25
N MET A 96 4.47 3.55 -0.89
CA MET A 96 5.24 4.61 -1.56
C MET A 96 6.74 4.51 -1.32
N THR A 97 7.18 3.96 -0.20
CA THR A 97 8.60 3.67 0.03
C THR A 97 9.08 2.52 -0.86
N LEU A 98 8.27 1.48 -1.06
CA LEU A 98 8.58 0.42 -2.03
C LEU A 98 8.72 1.00 -3.45
N VAL A 99 7.76 1.81 -3.89
CA VAL A 99 7.77 2.46 -5.21
C VAL A 99 9.05 3.31 -5.38
N ARG A 100 9.41 4.11 -4.40
CA ARG A 100 10.64 4.93 -4.41
C ARG A 100 11.90 4.07 -4.53
N ARG A 101 12.03 3.02 -3.72
CA ARG A 101 13.20 2.10 -3.76
C ARG A 101 13.31 1.38 -5.10
N LEU A 102 12.18 0.98 -5.68
CA LEU A 102 12.16 0.38 -7.02
C LEU A 102 12.61 1.37 -8.09
N GLU A 103 12.15 2.62 -8.03
CA GLU A 103 12.55 3.66 -8.97
C GLU A 103 14.05 3.97 -8.86
N GLU A 104 14.58 4.17 -7.65
CA GLU A 104 16.00 4.39 -7.40
C GLU A 104 16.85 3.26 -7.98
N ARG A 105 16.44 1.99 -7.73
CA ARG A 105 17.11 0.81 -8.29
C ARG A 105 17.07 0.79 -9.81
N GLN A 106 15.91 1.08 -10.42
CA GLN A 106 15.77 1.07 -11.88
C GLN A 106 16.59 2.21 -12.50
N ARG A 107 16.58 3.42 -11.94
CA ARG A 107 17.40 4.52 -12.41
C ARG A 107 18.89 4.20 -12.33
N SER A 108 19.36 3.67 -11.20
CA SER A 108 20.75 3.23 -11.04
C SER A 108 21.14 2.17 -12.09
N TRP A 109 20.26 1.20 -12.34
CA TRP A 109 20.50 0.15 -13.31
C TRP A 109 20.60 0.68 -14.74
N HIS A 110 19.78 1.66 -15.13
CA HIS A 110 19.82 2.28 -16.45
C HIS A 110 20.97 3.28 -16.63
N GLN A 111 21.52 3.82 -15.56
CA GLN A 111 22.67 4.73 -15.59
C GLN A 111 24.01 3.99 -15.68
N ASN A 112 24.05 2.75 -15.19
CA ASN A 112 25.26 1.95 -15.24
C ASN A 112 25.35 1.19 -16.57
N ASN A 113 26.49 1.27 -17.24
CA ASN A 113 26.73 0.46 -18.42
C ASN A 113 26.64 -1.03 -18.05
N PRO A 114 25.92 -1.84 -18.85
CA PRO A 114 25.88 -3.27 -18.63
C PRO A 114 27.28 -3.87 -18.70
N SER A 115 27.55 -4.89 -17.88
CA SER A 115 28.81 -5.64 -17.93
C SER A 115 29.09 -6.13 -19.34
N PRO A 116 30.38 -6.18 -19.77
CA PRO A 116 30.75 -6.76 -21.07
C PRO A 116 30.22 -8.18 -21.30
N ASP A 117 29.98 -8.93 -20.21
CA ASP A 117 29.45 -10.30 -20.23
C ASP A 117 27.91 -10.36 -20.39
N CYS A 118 27.22 -9.23 -20.42
CA CYS A 118 25.77 -9.20 -20.63
C CYS A 118 25.41 -9.50 -22.09
N PRO A 119 24.36 -10.32 -22.36
CA PRO A 119 23.90 -10.57 -23.70
C PRO A 119 23.60 -9.29 -24.49
N PRO A 120 23.89 -9.22 -25.80
CA PRO A 120 23.68 -8.03 -26.64
C PRO A 120 22.24 -7.49 -26.60
N THR A 121 21.26 -8.33 -26.34
CA THR A 121 19.84 -7.95 -26.16
C THR A 121 19.60 -6.98 -24.99
N TYR A 122 20.47 -7.00 -23.99
CA TYR A 122 20.40 -6.04 -22.87
C TYR A 122 20.92 -4.65 -23.27
N HIS A 123 21.89 -4.57 -24.14
CA HIS A 123 22.48 -3.31 -24.61
C HIS A 123 21.51 -2.45 -25.43
N SER A 124 20.62 -3.09 -26.19
CA SER A 124 19.65 -2.39 -27.06
C SER A 124 18.45 -1.80 -26.30
N VAL A 125 18.15 -2.30 -25.10
CA VAL A 125 16.97 -1.88 -24.31
C VAL A 125 17.32 -0.77 -23.31
N CYS A 126 18.60 -0.68 -22.89
CA CYS A 126 19.02 0.18 -21.79
C CYS A 126 19.48 1.58 -22.23
N ASN A 127 19.90 1.77 -23.49
CA ASN A 127 20.57 3.01 -23.95
C ASN A 127 19.99 3.57 -25.26
N VAL A 128 18.69 3.81 -25.33
CA VAL A 128 18.14 4.67 -26.37
C VAL A 128 18.19 6.10 -25.85
N GLU A 129 19.12 6.90 -26.36
CA GLU A 129 19.30 8.31 -26.01
C GLU A 129 17.96 9.06 -26.11
N GLY A 130 17.59 9.76 -25.03
CA GLY A 130 16.36 10.57 -24.96
C GLY A 130 15.06 9.80 -24.66
N ARG A 131 15.09 8.49 -24.45
CA ARG A 131 13.88 7.69 -24.13
C ARG A 131 13.85 7.29 -22.67
N ILE A 132 12.77 7.68 -21.98
CA ILE A 132 12.54 7.22 -20.60
C ILE A 132 12.24 5.73 -20.64
N PRO A 133 12.95 4.89 -19.85
CA PRO A 133 12.69 3.45 -19.77
C PRO A 133 11.26 3.15 -19.31
N THR A 134 10.61 2.19 -19.92
CA THR A 134 9.22 1.79 -19.62
C THR A 134 9.00 1.46 -18.15
N CYS A 135 10.00 0.84 -17.50
CA CYS A 135 9.92 0.52 -16.06
C CYS A 135 9.86 1.78 -15.17
N ILE A 136 10.51 2.88 -15.58
CA ILE A 136 10.44 4.17 -14.88
C ILE A 136 9.11 4.84 -15.16
N MET A 137 8.65 4.83 -16.42
CA MET A 137 7.33 5.38 -16.79
C MET A 137 6.20 4.72 -15.98
N MET A 138 6.23 3.39 -15.82
CA MET A 138 5.25 2.67 -15.00
C MET A 138 5.24 3.15 -13.55
N LEU A 139 6.39 3.41 -12.94
CA LEU A 139 6.47 3.89 -11.55
C LEU A 139 6.01 5.36 -11.43
N GLU A 140 6.21 6.17 -12.46
CA GLU A 140 5.64 7.53 -12.55
C GLU A 140 4.11 7.48 -12.64
N ASP A 141 3.56 6.53 -13.42
CA ASP A 141 2.11 6.32 -13.51
C ASP A 141 1.52 5.86 -12.17
N VAL A 142 2.22 4.98 -11.43
CA VAL A 142 1.84 4.60 -10.06
C VAL A 142 1.72 5.84 -9.17
N ARG A 143 2.73 6.72 -9.17
CA ARG A 143 2.69 7.97 -8.38
C ARG A 143 1.52 8.86 -8.77
N ARG A 144 1.26 8.98 -10.08
CA ARG A 144 0.14 9.77 -10.60
C ARG A 144 -1.21 9.21 -10.17
N LEU A 145 -1.38 7.88 -10.18
CA LEU A 145 -2.61 7.24 -9.70
C LEU A 145 -2.82 7.47 -8.21
N ILE A 146 -1.78 7.26 -7.41
CA ILE A 146 -1.88 7.45 -5.95
C ILE A 146 -2.12 8.93 -5.59
N SER A 147 -1.53 9.88 -6.33
CA SER A 147 -1.73 11.32 -6.06
C SER A 147 -3.14 11.83 -6.35
N ARG A 148 -3.95 11.05 -7.09
CA ARG A 148 -5.37 11.36 -7.33
C ARG A 148 -6.29 10.96 -6.20
N ILE A 149 -5.80 10.12 -5.27
CA ILE A 149 -6.56 9.74 -4.10
C ILE A 149 -6.59 10.92 -3.14
N GLU A 150 -7.75 11.50 -2.95
CA GLU A 150 -7.99 12.51 -1.93
C GLU A 150 -8.22 11.81 -0.58
N PHE A 151 -7.49 12.22 0.47
CA PHE A 151 -7.60 11.66 1.82
C PHE A 151 -8.07 12.69 2.82
#